data_95dd638ce650cac0ae58653b2c1fb5b8
#
_entry.id   95dd638ce650cac0ae58653b2c1fb5b8
#
_cell.length_a   1.000
_cell.length_b   1.000
_cell.length_c   1.000
_cell.angle_alpha   90.00
_cell.angle_beta   90.00
_cell.angle_gamma   90.00
#
_symmetry.space_group_name_H-M   'P 1'
#
loop_
_entity.id
_entity.type
_entity.pdbx_description
1 polymer ?
#
loop_
_entity_poly.entity_id
_entity_poly.type
_entity_poly.pdbx_seq_one_letter_code
_entity_poly.pdbx_strand_id
1 'polypeptide(L)'
;MREDILTTELQKVSSESQRRELYSMDWLDDKDKINEGAFAECYLKMHPMICIHGILFTIDGIVSDESGIKNDIYSMVRPYVTSGLARKVEQLLQTIKLEAYSEPLPLQTDRIHVANGTLFLNGEFSEQKDFCLNRMPVIYNPDVEKPVRWLKFMEELLNPDDILTLQEYMGYMLLPTTKAQKMMLIIGKGGEGKSRIGLVLRELFGNNMYSCSLQKIEVDKCESIT
;
A
#
# COMPACT_ATOMS: atom_id res chain seq x y z
N MET A 1 -23.39 5.16 -17.06
CA MET A 1 -23.34 5.51 -18.50
C MET A 1 -22.29 6.57 -18.87
N ARG A 2 -22.05 7.64 -18.09
CA ARG A 2 -20.94 8.59 -18.34
C ARG A 2 -19.59 8.09 -17.80
N GLU A 3 -19.57 7.37 -16.71
CA GLU A 3 -18.35 6.79 -16.12
C GLU A 3 -17.78 5.63 -16.97
N ASP A 4 -18.64 4.81 -17.56
CA ASP A 4 -18.20 3.69 -18.42
C ASP A 4 -17.54 4.16 -19.73
N ILE A 5 -17.97 5.32 -20.25
CA ILE A 5 -17.42 5.89 -21.49
C ILE A 5 -16.00 6.45 -21.22
N LEU A 6 -15.81 7.15 -20.08
CA LEU A 6 -14.50 7.68 -19.65
C LEU A 6 -13.48 6.57 -19.39
N THR A 7 -13.90 5.48 -18.75
CA THR A 7 -13.03 4.31 -18.47
C THR A 7 -12.62 3.62 -19.78
N THR A 8 -13.53 3.54 -20.75
CA THR A 8 -13.25 2.92 -22.06
C THR A 8 -12.35 3.79 -22.94
N GLU A 9 -12.46 5.12 -22.87
CA GLU A 9 -11.55 6.04 -23.58
C GLU A 9 -10.16 6.08 -22.94
N LEU A 10 -10.05 6.02 -21.62
CA LEU A 10 -8.77 5.96 -20.89
C LEU A 10 -7.98 4.68 -21.20
N GLN A 11 -8.66 3.55 -21.46
CA GLN A 11 -8.01 2.31 -21.88
C GLN A 11 -7.47 2.36 -23.32
N LYS A 12 -7.96 3.27 -24.16
CA LYS A 12 -7.49 3.47 -25.53
C LYS A 12 -6.27 4.38 -25.66
N VAL A 13 -5.90 5.13 -24.58
CA VAL A 13 -4.76 6.05 -24.60
C VAL A 13 -3.49 5.27 -24.24
N SER A 14 -2.71 4.95 -25.27
CA SER A 14 -1.58 4.02 -25.19
C SER A 14 -0.28 4.60 -24.61
N SER A 15 -0.21 5.88 -24.23
CA SER A 15 0.96 6.48 -23.62
C SER A 15 0.62 7.44 -22.47
N GLU A 16 1.48 7.43 -21.47
CA GLU A 16 1.39 8.32 -20.29
C GLU A 16 1.46 9.81 -20.69
N SER A 17 2.18 10.12 -21.76
CA SER A 17 2.26 11.46 -22.33
C SER A 17 0.93 11.95 -22.90
N GLN A 18 0.19 11.09 -23.59
CA GLN A 18 -1.15 11.41 -24.14
C GLN A 18 -2.19 11.58 -23.03
N ARG A 19 -2.08 10.84 -21.93
CA ARG A 19 -2.94 11.06 -20.75
C ARG A 19 -2.67 12.42 -20.12
N ARG A 20 -1.39 12.83 -20.02
CA ARG A 20 -1.00 14.14 -19.52
C ARG A 20 -1.55 15.29 -20.39
N GLU A 21 -1.52 15.17 -21.71
CA GLU A 21 -2.09 16.17 -22.63
C GLU A 21 -3.62 16.26 -22.53
N LEU A 22 -4.33 15.17 -22.34
CA LEU A 22 -5.80 15.16 -22.29
C LEU A 22 -6.35 15.90 -21.05
N TYR A 23 -5.58 15.96 -19.94
CA TYR A 23 -5.96 16.60 -18.68
C TYR A 23 -5.19 17.90 -18.38
N SER A 24 -4.30 18.36 -19.30
CA SER A 24 -3.34 19.43 -19.01
C SER A 24 -3.92 20.85 -19.08
N MET A 25 -5.18 21.05 -19.48
CA MET A 25 -5.72 22.39 -19.69
C MET A 25 -6.76 22.86 -18.66
N ASP A 26 -7.37 21.96 -17.91
CA ASP A 26 -8.50 22.31 -17.04
C ASP A 26 -8.10 23.00 -15.71
N TRP A 27 -6.80 22.95 -15.32
CA TRP A 27 -6.32 23.50 -14.07
C TRP A 27 -5.55 24.82 -14.19
N LEU A 28 -5.45 25.39 -15.38
CA LEU A 28 -4.91 26.72 -15.63
C LEU A 28 -6.06 27.72 -15.85
N ASP A 29 -5.93 28.91 -15.28
CA ASP A 29 -6.83 30.03 -15.60
C ASP A 29 -6.43 30.72 -16.93
N ASP A 30 -7.23 31.66 -17.39
CA ASP A 30 -6.99 32.43 -18.62
C ASP A 30 -5.66 33.24 -18.62
N LYS A 31 -4.94 33.26 -17.51
CA LYS A 31 -3.65 33.96 -17.29
C LYS A 31 -2.52 32.98 -16.98
N ASP A 32 -2.65 31.70 -17.31
CA ASP A 32 -1.70 30.61 -17.02
C ASP A 32 -1.39 30.48 -15.51
N LYS A 33 -2.30 30.88 -14.62
CA LYS A 33 -2.15 30.64 -13.18
C LYS A 33 -2.79 29.32 -12.80
N ILE A 34 -2.10 28.61 -11.91
CA ILE A 34 -2.55 27.31 -11.42
C ILE A 34 -3.72 27.48 -10.46
N ASN A 35 -4.88 26.92 -10.81
CA ASN A 35 -5.97 26.67 -9.89
C ASN A 35 -5.66 25.38 -9.12
N GLU A 36 -5.39 25.50 -7.81
CA GLU A 36 -4.89 24.40 -6.99
C GLU A 36 -5.92 23.28 -6.83
N GLY A 37 -7.22 23.63 -6.67
CA GLY A 37 -8.29 22.64 -6.56
C GLY A 37 -8.47 21.86 -7.86
N ALA A 38 -8.59 22.55 -8.99
CA ALA A 38 -8.71 21.92 -10.31
C ALA A 38 -7.48 21.06 -10.65
N PHE A 39 -6.27 21.48 -10.23
CA PHE A 39 -5.05 20.70 -10.35
C PHE A 39 -5.16 19.39 -9.55
N ALA A 40 -5.59 19.46 -8.29
CA ALA A 40 -5.72 18.29 -7.42
C ALA A 40 -6.76 17.31 -7.97
N GLU A 41 -7.92 17.77 -8.41
CA GLU A 41 -8.93 16.93 -9.05
C GLU A 41 -8.39 16.25 -10.32
N CYS A 42 -7.69 17.00 -11.19
CA CYS A 42 -7.07 16.48 -12.39
C CYS A 42 -6.01 15.40 -12.05
N TYR A 43 -5.15 15.69 -11.06
CA TYR A 43 -4.12 14.77 -10.62
C TYR A 43 -4.71 13.47 -10.07
N LEU A 44 -5.76 13.54 -9.25
CA LEU A 44 -6.43 12.38 -8.68
C LEU A 44 -7.21 11.55 -9.72
N LYS A 45 -7.68 12.16 -10.80
CA LYS A 45 -8.24 11.41 -11.95
C LYS A 45 -7.18 10.59 -12.69
N MET A 46 -5.95 11.13 -12.81
CA MET A 46 -4.83 10.41 -13.42
C MET A 46 -4.22 9.37 -12.49
N HIS A 47 -4.13 9.70 -11.20
CA HIS A 47 -3.50 8.90 -10.14
C HIS A 47 -4.49 8.71 -8.99
N PRO A 48 -5.43 7.76 -9.09
CA PRO A 48 -6.42 7.52 -8.04
C PRO A 48 -5.76 7.21 -6.71
N MET A 49 -6.01 8.04 -5.71
CA MET A 49 -5.48 7.94 -4.34
C MET A 49 -6.53 8.34 -3.33
N ILE A 50 -6.39 7.84 -2.11
CA ILE A 50 -7.12 8.29 -0.93
C ILE A 50 -6.13 8.75 0.14
N CYS A 51 -6.53 9.69 0.98
CA CYS A 51 -5.73 10.21 2.09
C CYS A 51 -6.43 9.94 3.42
N ILE A 52 -5.84 9.11 4.27
CA ILE A 52 -6.35 8.77 5.60
C ILE A 52 -5.31 9.20 6.62
N HIS A 53 -5.68 10.03 7.60
CA HIS A 53 -4.77 10.60 8.61
C HIS A 53 -3.50 11.24 8.02
N GLY A 54 -3.63 11.91 6.84
CA GLY A 54 -2.50 12.56 6.17
C GLY A 54 -1.57 11.64 5.39
N ILE A 55 -1.84 10.34 5.38
CA ILE A 55 -1.09 9.32 4.64
C ILE A 55 -1.84 9.00 3.35
N LEU A 56 -1.13 9.03 2.23
CA LEU A 56 -1.68 8.66 0.92
C LEU A 56 -1.63 7.15 0.69
N PHE A 57 -2.71 6.63 0.13
CA PHE A 57 -2.83 5.25 -0.33
C PHE A 57 -3.21 5.23 -1.80
N THR A 58 -2.53 4.41 -2.56
CA THR A 58 -2.93 4.03 -3.92
C THR A 58 -3.67 2.70 -3.90
N ILE A 59 -4.15 2.26 -5.05
CA ILE A 59 -4.73 0.93 -5.21
C ILE A 59 -3.72 -0.19 -4.89
N ASP A 60 -2.42 0.08 -4.96
CA ASP A 60 -1.35 -0.87 -4.66
C ASP A 60 -0.87 -0.82 -3.21
N GLY A 61 -1.41 0.08 -2.39
CA GLY A 61 -1.14 0.19 -0.97
C GLY A 61 -0.62 1.56 -0.53
N ILE A 62 0.03 1.59 0.62
CA ILE A 62 0.53 2.81 1.25
C ILE A 62 1.65 3.47 0.43
N VAL A 63 1.58 4.78 0.30
CA VAL A 63 2.67 5.60 -0.23
C VAL A 63 3.64 5.92 0.91
N SER A 64 4.70 5.13 1.03
CA SER A 64 5.72 5.30 2.08
C SER A 64 6.70 6.44 1.81
N ASP A 65 6.85 6.85 0.54
CA ASP A 65 7.70 7.98 0.10
C ASP A 65 6.96 8.82 -0.94
N GLU A 66 6.72 10.08 -0.60
CA GLU A 66 6.03 11.05 -1.46
C GLU A 66 6.96 11.68 -2.53
N SER A 67 8.24 11.34 -2.56
CA SER A 67 9.22 11.94 -3.49
C SER A 67 8.82 11.73 -4.95
N GLY A 68 8.27 10.58 -5.29
CA GLY A 68 7.74 10.29 -6.63
C GLY A 68 6.60 11.25 -7.02
N ILE A 69 5.63 11.42 -6.12
CA ILE A 69 4.49 12.33 -6.31
C ILE A 69 4.97 13.77 -6.45
N LYS A 70 5.89 14.22 -5.57
CA LYS A 70 6.46 15.57 -5.63
C LYS A 70 7.19 15.83 -6.95
N ASN A 71 7.95 14.85 -7.44
CA ASN A 71 8.66 14.96 -8.71
C ASN A 71 7.70 14.99 -9.91
N ASP A 72 6.61 14.26 -9.84
CA ASP A 72 5.58 14.28 -10.88
C ASP A 72 4.85 15.63 -10.90
N ILE A 73 4.40 16.13 -9.75
CA ILE A 73 3.84 17.48 -9.61
C ILE A 73 4.83 18.53 -10.14
N TYR A 74 6.11 18.46 -9.73
CA TYR A 74 7.16 19.35 -10.20
C TYR A 74 7.23 19.38 -11.74
N SER A 75 7.23 18.22 -12.37
CA SER A 75 7.32 18.08 -13.83
C SER A 75 6.13 18.71 -14.54
N MET A 76 4.93 18.57 -13.97
CA MET A 76 3.70 19.15 -14.52
C MET A 76 3.66 20.68 -14.41
N VAL A 77 4.08 21.25 -13.27
CA VAL A 77 3.90 22.69 -13.02
C VAL A 77 5.10 23.56 -13.37
N ARG A 78 6.28 22.95 -13.60
CA ARG A 78 7.51 23.68 -13.95
C ARG A 78 7.37 24.68 -15.10
N PRO A 79 6.63 24.41 -16.19
CA PRO A 79 6.47 25.38 -17.29
C PRO A 79 5.73 26.65 -16.90
N TYR A 80 4.92 26.62 -15.84
CA TYR A 80 3.99 27.68 -15.45
C TYR A 80 4.43 28.45 -14.19
N VAL A 81 5.47 28.00 -13.50
CA VAL A 81 5.95 28.60 -12.25
C VAL A 81 7.35 29.14 -12.43
N THR A 82 7.48 30.47 -12.45
CA THR A 82 8.76 31.17 -12.67
C THR A 82 9.61 31.31 -11.40
N SER A 83 8.99 31.25 -10.20
CA SER A 83 9.68 31.39 -8.91
C SER A 83 8.94 30.63 -7.81
N GLY A 84 9.67 30.21 -6.78
CA GLY A 84 9.07 29.50 -5.63
C GLY A 84 8.52 28.11 -5.95
N LEU A 85 9.05 27.43 -6.98
CA LEU A 85 8.55 26.17 -7.50
C LEU A 85 8.49 25.07 -6.43
N ALA A 86 9.50 24.93 -5.58
CA ALA A 86 9.49 23.94 -4.50
C ALA A 86 8.34 24.16 -3.51
N ARG A 87 8.07 25.42 -3.15
CA ARG A 87 6.93 25.78 -2.29
C ARG A 87 5.60 25.48 -2.98
N LYS A 88 5.51 25.73 -4.29
CA LYS A 88 4.29 25.45 -5.06
C LYS A 88 4.00 23.96 -5.12
N VAL A 89 5.02 23.14 -5.33
CA VAL A 89 4.91 21.66 -5.30
C VAL A 89 4.36 21.18 -3.96
N GLU A 90 4.90 21.70 -2.85
CA GLU A 90 4.42 21.33 -1.52
C GLU A 90 2.97 21.75 -1.28
N GLN A 91 2.58 22.97 -1.69
CA GLN A 91 1.20 23.44 -1.59
C GLN A 91 0.24 22.54 -2.40
N LEU A 92 0.60 22.19 -3.62
CA LEU A 92 -0.22 21.32 -4.46
C LEU A 92 -0.35 19.91 -3.88
N LEU A 93 0.72 19.36 -3.32
CA LEU A 93 0.65 18.07 -2.62
C LEU A 93 -0.31 18.13 -1.42
N GLN A 94 -0.27 19.20 -0.63
CA GLN A 94 -1.23 19.38 0.48
C GLN A 94 -2.67 19.51 -0.04
N THR A 95 -2.89 20.23 -1.15
CA THR A 95 -4.23 20.32 -1.78
C THR A 95 -4.70 18.94 -2.26
N ILE A 96 -3.82 18.16 -2.90
CA ILE A 96 -4.13 16.78 -3.30
C ILE A 96 -4.54 15.92 -2.09
N LYS A 97 -3.81 16.03 -0.96
CA LYS A 97 -4.16 15.30 0.26
C LYS A 97 -5.52 15.70 0.83
N LEU A 98 -5.88 16.97 0.76
CA LEU A 98 -7.19 17.46 1.21
C LEU A 98 -8.30 16.96 0.29
N GLU A 99 -8.11 17.02 -1.02
CA GLU A 99 -9.08 16.57 -2.02
C GLU A 99 -9.26 15.04 -2.00
N ALA A 100 -8.18 14.30 -1.73
CA ALA A 100 -8.19 12.86 -1.59
C ALA A 100 -8.69 12.38 -0.23
N TYR A 101 -9.11 13.26 0.69
CA TYR A 101 -9.51 12.88 2.04
C TYR A 101 -10.55 11.76 2.02
N SER A 102 -10.34 10.78 2.88
CA SER A 102 -11.24 9.67 3.11
C SER A 102 -11.29 9.34 4.60
N GLU A 103 -12.47 8.97 5.07
CA GLU A 103 -12.60 8.30 6.36
C GLU A 103 -11.82 6.99 6.38
N PRO A 104 -11.38 6.51 7.55
CA PRO A 104 -10.72 5.22 7.68
C PRO A 104 -11.54 4.09 7.06
N LEU A 105 -10.91 3.30 6.21
CA LEU A 105 -11.57 2.17 5.57
C LEU A 105 -11.91 1.10 6.61
N PRO A 106 -13.09 0.46 6.50
CA PRO A 106 -13.45 -0.63 7.39
C PRO A 106 -12.50 -1.83 7.22
N LEU A 107 -12.10 -2.45 8.33
CA LEU A 107 -11.28 -3.65 8.29
C LEU A 107 -12.08 -4.82 7.69
N GLN A 108 -11.52 -5.42 6.65
CA GLN A 108 -12.11 -6.55 5.93
C GLN A 108 -11.44 -7.84 6.42
N THR A 109 -12.09 -8.54 7.36
CA THR A 109 -11.54 -9.74 8.00
C THR A 109 -11.87 -11.05 7.26
N ASP A 110 -12.58 -10.97 6.15
CA ASP A 110 -13.02 -12.09 5.31
C ASP A 110 -12.13 -12.32 4.09
N ARG A 111 -11.09 -11.51 3.92
CA ARG A 111 -10.24 -11.53 2.72
C ARG A 111 -8.82 -11.07 3.01
N ILE A 112 -7.93 -11.39 2.08
CA ILE A 112 -6.52 -11.06 2.08
C ILE A 112 -6.22 -10.29 0.80
N HIS A 113 -5.74 -9.06 0.92
CA HIS A 113 -5.34 -8.24 -0.23
C HIS A 113 -3.90 -8.53 -0.61
N VAL A 114 -3.68 -8.96 -1.84
CA VAL A 114 -2.36 -9.29 -2.42
C VAL A 114 -2.05 -8.39 -3.62
N ALA A 115 -0.81 -8.41 -4.09
CA ALA A 115 -0.35 -7.51 -5.16
C ALA A 115 -1.17 -7.62 -6.46
N ASN A 116 -1.65 -8.81 -6.81
CA ASN A 116 -2.41 -9.07 -8.03
C ASN A 116 -3.93 -9.19 -7.82
N GLY A 117 -4.47 -8.91 -6.62
CA GLY A 117 -5.92 -8.99 -6.41
C GLY A 117 -6.33 -9.19 -4.95
N THR A 118 -7.41 -9.92 -4.76
CA THR A 118 -8.01 -10.20 -3.45
C THR A 118 -8.34 -11.69 -3.33
N LEU A 119 -7.81 -12.35 -2.32
CA LEU A 119 -8.10 -13.74 -1.97
C LEU A 119 -9.13 -13.76 -0.84
N PHE A 120 -10.27 -14.36 -1.08
CA PHE A 120 -11.31 -14.55 -0.07
C PHE A 120 -11.07 -15.80 0.75
N LEU A 121 -11.51 -15.82 2.01
CA LEU A 121 -11.31 -16.97 2.90
C LEU A 121 -12.09 -18.23 2.46
N ASN A 122 -13.07 -18.10 1.57
CA ASN A 122 -13.76 -19.22 0.94
C ASN A 122 -12.93 -19.88 -0.18
N GLY A 123 -11.72 -19.35 -0.48
CA GLY A 123 -10.82 -19.83 -1.52
C GLY A 123 -11.00 -19.17 -2.89
N GLU A 124 -11.98 -18.29 -3.06
CA GLU A 124 -12.15 -17.53 -4.30
C GLU A 124 -11.06 -16.47 -4.45
N PHE A 125 -10.60 -16.23 -5.67
CA PHE A 125 -9.66 -15.18 -6.01
C PHE A 125 -10.25 -14.22 -7.04
N SER A 126 -10.12 -12.93 -6.81
CA SER A 126 -10.49 -11.87 -7.74
C SER A 126 -9.27 -11.03 -8.11
N GLU A 127 -9.05 -10.81 -9.39
CA GLU A 127 -8.02 -9.87 -9.87
C GLU A 127 -8.38 -8.41 -9.61
N GLN A 128 -9.64 -8.14 -9.27
CA GLN A 128 -10.07 -6.81 -8.91
C GLN A 128 -9.40 -6.36 -7.61
N LYS A 129 -8.85 -5.15 -7.64
CA LYS A 129 -8.24 -4.50 -6.49
C LYS A 129 -9.15 -3.39 -5.98
N ASP A 130 -9.40 -3.39 -4.69
CA ASP A 130 -10.06 -2.29 -3.98
C ASP A 130 -9.03 -1.54 -3.13
N PHE A 131 -9.32 -0.30 -2.77
CA PHE A 131 -8.49 0.40 -1.79
C PHE A 131 -8.51 -0.33 -0.45
N CYS A 132 -7.33 -0.55 0.11
CA CYS A 132 -7.17 -1.19 1.41
C CYS A 132 -5.91 -0.69 2.12
N LEU A 133 -5.86 -0.83 3.44
CA LEU A 133 -4.75 -0.35 4.25
C LEU A 133 -3.61 -1.37 4.36
N ASN A 134 -3.86 -2.64 4.05
CA ASN A 134 -2.99 -3.78 4.37
C ASN A 134 -2.69 -4.69 3.17
N ARG A 135 -2.63 -4.14 1.95
CA ARG A 135 -2.24 -4.93 0.77
C ARG A 135 -0.81 -5.45 0.93
N MET A 136 -0.65 -6.75 0.75
CA MET A 136 0.65 -7.40 0.77
C MET A 136 1.32 -7.32 -0.60
N PRO A 137 2.64 -7.17 -0.67
CA PRO A 137 3.39 -7.02 -1.93
C PRO A 137 3.57 -8.33 -2.70
N VAL A 138 3.00 -9.43 -2.22
CA VAL A 138 3.15 -10.76 -2.81
C VAL A 138 2.06 -11.04 -3.82
N ILE A 139 2.42 -11.80 -4.87
CA ILE A 139 1.49 -12.28 -5.90
C ILE A 139 0.91 -13.62 -5.44
N TYR A 140 -0.42 -13.71 -5.43
CA TYR A 140 -1.10 -14.98 -5.25
C TYR A 140 -1.05 -15.80 -6.54
N ASN A 141 -0.56 -17.02 -6.44
CA ASN A 141 -0.57 -18.01 -7.52
C ASN A 141 -1.00 -19.37 -6.94
N PRO A 142 -2.18 -19.91 -7.30
CA PRO A 142 -2.65 -21.19 -6.79
C PRO A 142 -1.80 -22.38 -7.27
N ASP A 143 -1.10 -22.23 -8.40
CA ASP A 143 -0.32 -23.29 -9.04
C ASP A 143 1.16 -23.27 -8.63
N VAL A 144 1.52 -22.50 -7.59
CA VAL A 144 2.90 -22.41 -7.14
C VAL A 144 3.37 -23.74 -6.54
N GLU A 145 4.59 -24.15 -6.87
CA GLU A 145 5.22 -25.32 -6.28
C GLU A 145 5.45 -25.15 -4.77
N LYS A 146 5.43 -26.26 -4.03
CA LYS A 146 5.71 -26.23 -2.59
C LYS A 146 7.08 -25.64 -2.32
N PRO A 147 7.22 -24.77 -1.31
CA PRO A 147 8.49 -24.12 -0.95
C PRO A 147 9.45 -25.10 -0.23
N VAL A 148 10.00 -26.07 -0.95
CA VAL A 148 10.79 -27.17 -0.41
C VAL A 148 11.94 -26.71 0.50
N ARG A 149 12.64 -25.62 0.12
CA ARG A 149 13.74 -25.07 0.93
C ARG A 149 13.26 -24.51 2.27
N TRP A 150 12.09 -23.86 2.25
CA TRP A 150 11.48 -23.34 3.47
C TRP A 150 11.02 -24.46 4.39
N LEU A 151 10.35 -25.47 3.86
CA LEU A 151 9.87 -26.60 4.62
C LEU A 151 11.03 -27.36 5.27
N LYS A 152 12.09 -27.63 4.50
CA LYS A 152 13.30 -28.27 5.05
C LYS A 152 13.96 -27.42 6.16
N PHE A 153 14.04 -26.11 5.97
CA PHE A 153 14.57 -25.21 6.99
C PHE A 153 13.72 -25.23 8.27
N MET A 154 12.39 -25.33 8.16
CA MET A 154 11.51 -25.47 9.32
C MET A 154 11.73 -26.80 10.05
N GLU A 155 11.85 -27.90 9.32
CA GLU A 155 12.13 -29.22 9.88
C GLU A 155 13.49 -29.29 10.60
N GLU A 156 14.48 -28.55 10.12
CA GLU A 156 15.81 -28.47 10.78
C GLU A 156 15.79 -27.53 12.00
N LEU A 157 14.86 -26.57 12.08
CA LEU A 157 14.81 -25.54 13.11
C LEU A 157 13.88 -25.88 14.26
N LEU A 158 12.74 -26.52 14.00
CA LEU A 158 11.60 -26.65 14.89
C LEU A 158 11.15 -28.12 15.01
N ASN A 159 10.50 -28.45 16.12
CA ASN A 159 9.78 -29.71 16.25
C ASN A 159 8.48 -29.67 15.39
N PRO A 160 7.92 -30.83 15.01
CA PRO A 160 6.71 -30.89 14.18
C PRO A 160 5.53 -30.07 14.72
N ASP A 161 5.27 -30.13 16.03
CA ASP A 161 4.17 -29.36 16.66
C ASP A 161 4.42 -27.86 16.64
N ASP A 162 5.67 -27.43 16.78
CA ASP A 162 6.07 -26.02 16.69
C ASP A 162 5.96 -25.50 15.25
N ILE A 163 6.23 -26.34 14.24
CA ILE A 163 6.02 -25.99 12.82
C ILE A 163 4.53 -25.70 12.56
N LEU A 164 3.64 -26.56 13.03
CA LEU A 164 2.19 -26.37 12.89
C LEU A 164 1.73 -25.09 13.59
N THR A 165 2.19 -24.86 14.81
CA THR A 165 1.89 -23.64 15.58
C THR A 165 2.37 -22.38 14.85
N LEU A 166 3.57 -22.39 14.29
CA LEU A 166 4.09 -21.26 13.50
C LEU A 166 3.27 -21.05 12.23
N GLN A 167 2.90 -22.12 11.54
CA GLN A 167 2.09 -22.05 10.31
C GLN A 167 0.71 -21.46 10.58
N GLU A 168 0.04 -21.90 11.63
CA GLU A 168 -1.27 -21.35 12.05
C GLU A 168 -1.15 -19.87 12.43
N TYR A 169 -0.11 -19.50 13.17
CA TYR A 169 0.12 -18.13 13.55
C TYR A 169 0.43 -17.24 12.34
N MET A 170 1.24 -17.71 11.40
CA MET A 170 1.49 -16.98 10.14
C MET A 170 0.20 -16.81 9.34
N GLY A 171 -0.65 -17.82 9.27
CA GLY A 171 -1.98 -17.70 8.66
C GLY A 171 -2.88 -16.68 9.36
N TYR A 172 -2.88 -16.66 10.68
CA TYR A 172 -3.62 -15.66 11.48
C TYR A 172 -3.14 -14.23 11.21
N MET A 173 -1.84 -14.02 11.05
CA MET A 173 -1.27 -12.69 10.75
C MET A 173 -1.71 -12.12 9.39
N LEU A 174 -2.19 -12.95 8.46
CA LEU A 174 -2.68 -12.47 7.15
C LEU A 174 -4.01 -11.72 7.27
N LEU A 175 -4.72 -11.87 8.38
CA LEU A 175 -6.01 -11.24 8.61
C LEU A 175 -5.87 -10.00 9.50
N PRO A 176 -6.52 -8.87 9.16
CA PRO A 176 -6.46 -7.67 9.97
C PRO A 176 -7.38 -7.79 11.20
N THR A 177 -7.05 -8.71 12.12
CA THR A 177 -7.84 -8.97 13.32
C THR A 177 -6.95 -9.28 14.52
N THR A 178 -7.35 -8.80 15.69
CA THR A 178 -6.71 -9.09 16.97
C THR A 178 -7.56 -9.98 17.87
N LYS A 179 -8.65 -10.58 17.34
CA LYS A 179 -9.62 -11.37 18.12
C LYS A 179 -9.00 -12.52 18.91
N ALA A 180 -7.95 -13.14 18.41
CA ALA A 180 -7.27 -14.22 19.13
C ALA A 180 -6.51 -13.73 20.35
N GLN A 181 -6.14 -12.45 20.43
CA GLN A 181 -5.37 -11.85 21.54
C GLN A 181 -4.13 -12.68 21.89
N LYS A 182 -3.41 -13.15 20.87
CA LYS A 182 -2.23 -14.00 20.99
C LYS A 182 -0.99 -13.28 20.48
N MET A 183 0.11 -13.55 21.14
CA MET A 183 1.45 -13.14 20.72
C MET A 183 2.31 -14.39 20.61
N MET A 184 3.13 -14.48 19.56
CA MET A 184 4.10 -15.55 19.40
C MET A 184 5.46 -15.11 19.94
N LEU A 185 6.05 -15.93 20.79
CA LEU A 185 7.41 -15.74 21.29
C LEU A 185 8.31 -16.87 20.78
N ILE A 186 9.34 -16.53 19.98
CA ILE A 186 10.30 -17.47 19.45
C ILE A 186 11.58 -17.40 20.28
N ILE A 187 11.88 -18.46 21.03
CA ILE A 187 13.02 -18.52 21.96
C ILE A 187 14.08 -19.47 21.40
N GLY A 188 15.35 -19.15 21.59
CA GLY A 188 16.48 -20.00 21.23
C GLY A 188 17.82 -19.39 21.61
N LYS A 189 18.89 -20.18 21.59
CA LYS A 189 20.22 -19.85 22.12
C LYS A 189 21.03 -18.86 21.26
N GLY A 190 20.55 -18.46 20.09
CA GLY A 190 21.29 -17.62 19.14
C GLY A 190 21.94 -18.45 18.01
N GLY A 191 22.07 -17.84 16.83
CA GLY A 191 22.68 -18.53 15.67
C GLY A 191 21.84 -19.59 14.98
N GLU A 192 20.67 -19.93 15.51
CA GLU A 192 19.81 -21.04 15.05
C GLU A 192 18.93 -20.70 13.84
N GLY A 193 18.97 -19.46 13.36
CA GLY A 193 18.19 -19.07 12.17
C GLY A 193 16.83 -18.40 12.44
N LYS A 194 16.45 -18.09 13.70
CA LYS A 194 15.18 -17.41 14.05
C LYS A 194 14.94 -16.11 13.26
N SER A 195 15.98 -15.33 13.05
CA SER A 195 15.90 -14.09 12.25
C SER A 195 15.49 -14.33 10.78
N ARG A 196 15.68 -15.55 10.25
CA ARG A 196 15.25 -15.92 8.89
C ARG A 196 13.72 -15.95 8.78
N ILE A 197 13.04 -16.39 9.85
CA ILE A 197 11.57 -16.34 9.91
C ILE A 197 11.12 -14.87 9.78
N GLY A 198 11.74 -13.95 10.53
CA GLY A 198 11.46 -12.53 10.44
C GLY A 198 11.71 -11.92 9.05
N LEU A 199 12.75 -12.39 8.34
CA LEU A 199 13.01 -11.96 6.96
C LEU A 199 11.91 -12.42 6.00
N VAL A 200 11.45 -13.68 6.11
CA VAL A 200 10.35 -14.20 5.29
C VAL A 200 9.06 -13.43 5.56
N LEU A 201 8.75 -13.14 6.83
CA LEU A 201 7.60 -12.32 7.19
C LEU A 201 7.70 -10.91 6.61
N ARG A 202 8.89 -10.31 6.61
CA ARG A 202 9.11 -8.98 6.03
C ARG A 202 8.85 -8.94 4.53
N GLU A 203 9.29 -9.97 3.80
CA GLU A 203 9.01 -10.09 2.36
C GLU A 203 7.52 -10.32 2.09
N LEU A 204 6.85 -11.09 2.95
CA LEU A 204 5.42 -11.36 2.83
C LEU A 204 4.56 -10.13 3.09
N PHE A 205 4.86 -9.37 4.16
CA PHE A 205 4.05 -8.24 4.61
C PHE A 205 4.51 -6.89 4.06
N GLY A 206 5.77 -6.77 3.62
CA GLY A 206 6.33 -5.51 3.12
C GLY A 206 6.16 -4.37 4.14
N ASN A 207 5.57 -3.27 3.69
CA ASN A 207 5.33 -2.08 4.52
C ASN A 207 4.26 -2.28 5.63
N ASN A 208 3.55 -3.41 5.64
CA ASN A 208 2.62 -3.74 6.71
C ASN A 208 3.32 -4.35 7.94
N MET A 209 4.62 -4.59 7.86
CA MET A 209 5.42 -5.11 8.97
C MET A 209 6.31 -4.03 9.56
N TYR A 210 6.16 -3.80 10.86
CA TYR A 210 7.03 -2.92 11.62
C TYR A 210 7.92 -3.71 12.58
N SER A 211 9.15 -3.24 12.79
CA SER A 211 10.14 -3.87 13.69
C SER A 211 10.57 -2.86 14.74
N CYS A 212 10.42 -3.21 16.01
CA CYS A 212 10.89 -2.37 17.12
C CYS A 212 11.55 -3.21 18.20
N SER A 213 12.32 -2.57 19.09
CA SER A 213 12.87 -3.23 20.28
C SER A 213 11.81 -3.32 21.38
N LEU A 214 11.90 -4.35 22.24
CA LEU A 214 11.01 -4.48 23.40
C LEU A 214 11.05 -3.25 24.32
N GLN A 215 12.20 -2.61 24.46
CA GLN A 215 12.34 -1.36 25.24
C GLN A 215 11.50 -0.22 24.67
N LYS A 216 11.36 -0.12 23.34
CA LYS A 216 10.48 0.86 22.70
C LYS A 216 9.00 0.56 22.94
N ILE A 217 8.61 -0.71 22.96
CA ILE A 217 7.22 -1.14 23.25
C ILE A 217 6.85 -0.76 24.71
N GLU A 218 7.81 -0.77 25.63
CA GLU A 218 7.58 -0.44 27.03
C GLU A 218 7.48 1.09 27.28
N VAL A 219 8.23 1.90 26.54
CA VAL A 219 8.32 3.36 26.70
C VAL A 219 7.28 4.11 25.87
N ASP A 220 7.16 3.74 24.61
CA ASP A 220 6.13 4.27 23.75
C ASP A 220 4.85 3.44 23.99
N LYS A 221 3.88 4.03 24.71
CA LYS A 221 2.51 3.56 24.55
C LYS A 221 2.30 3.49 23.04
N CYS A 222 2.23 2.28 22.51
CA CYS A 222 1.87 2.10 21.11
C CYS A 222 0.61 2.93 20.87
N GLU A 223 0.76 4.12 20.33
CA GLU A 223 -0.32 4.80 19.68
C GLU A 223 -0.66 3.87 18.52
N SER A 224 -1.60 2.98 18.81
CA SER A 224 -2.19 2.11 17.83
C SER A 224 -2.65 3.00 16.69
N ILE A 225 -2.05 2.79 15.53
CA ILE A 225 -2.64 3.21 14.28
C ILE A 225 -3.94 2.42 14.19
N THR A 226 -5.00 2.97 14.78
CA THR A 226 -6.37 2.51 14.65
C THR A 226 -7.02 3.27 13.51
#